data_b66ca13075deb032f530972cba4416af
#
_entry.id   b66ca13075deb032f530972cba4416af
#
_cell.length_a   1.000
_cell.length_b   1.000
_cell.length_c   1.000
_cell.angle_alpha   90.00
_cell.angle_beta   90.00
_cell.angle_gamma   90.00
#
_symmetry.space_group_name_H-M   'P 1'
#
loop_
_entity.id
_entity.type
_entity.pdbx_description
1 polymer ?
#
loop_
_entity_poly.entity_id
_entity_poly.type
_entity_poly.pdbx_seq_one_letter_code
_entity_poly.pdbx_strand_id
1 'polypeptide(L)'
;VLFDSNLKINISPQKRKIGYMFQNYALFDHMNVYQNIAAPLKAHHEDKQVIKEKVQQIMEDFQIDDLQKRYPRQLSGGQKQRVALARLLVYDTKLVLLDEPFSALDETLKEQLLNETKKKLIEYQKKCLFVTHSPKEIEMMCGNKLKIKRGRLEK
;
A
#
# COMPACT_ATOMS: atom_id res chain seq x y z
N VAL A 1 -20.80 0.87 6.43
CA VAL A 1 -20.70 -0.51 6.94
C VAL A 1 -20.23 -1.39 5.79
N LEU A 2 -19.16 -2.18 6.01
CA LEU A 2 -18.60 -3.12 5.00
C LEU A 2 -19.08 -4.55 5.25
N PHE A 3 -19.30 -4.86 6.51
CA PHE A 3 -19.81 -6.14 6.98
C PHE A 3 -20.72 -5.92 8.19
N ASP A 4 -21.87 -6.57 8.21
CA ASP A 4 -22.78 -6.60 9.34
C ASP A 4 -23.61 -7.89 9.26
N SER A 5 -23.41 -8.79 10.23
CA SER A 5 -24.12 -10.08 10.27
C SER A 5 -25.60 -9.92 10.54
N ASN A 6 -26.02 -8.92 11.32
CA ASN A 6 -27.41 -8.70 11.68
C ASN A 6 -28.21 -8.12 10.50
N LEU A 7 -27.58 -7.19 9.77
CA LEU A 7 -28.18 -6.58 8.58
C LEU A 7 -27.91 -7.37 7.30
N LYS A 8 -27.22 -8.54 7.39
CA LYS A 8 -26.83 -9.38 6.26
C LYS A 8 -26.01 -8.62 5.20
N ILE A 9 -25.24 -7.61 5.61
CA ILE A 9 -24.37 -6.84 4.74
C ILE A 9 -23.02 -7.56 4.66
N ASN A 10 -22.59 -7.90 3.43
CA ASN A 10 -21.24 -8.41 3.16
C ASN A 10 -20.79 -7.90 1.80
N ILE A 11 -20.17 -6.72 1.78
CA ILE A 11 -19.63 -6.14 0.56
C ILE A 11 -18.41 -6.94 0.12
N SER A 12 -18.39 -7.41 -1.13
CA SER A 12 -17.24 -8.14 -1.67
C SER A 12 -15.97 -7.29 -1.61
N PRO A 13 -14.77 -7.87 -1.36
CA PRO A 13 -13.52 -7.12 -1.20
C PRO A 13 -13.25 -6.13 -2.33
N GLN A 14 -13.55 -6.51 -3.59
CA GLN A 14 -13.35 -5.68 -4.77
C GLN A 14 -14.17 -4.37 -4.75
N LYS A 15 -15.34 -4.38 -4.09
CA LYS A 15 -16.26 -3.23 -4.00
C LYS A 15 -15.99 -2.35 -2.77
N ARG A 16 -15.08 -2.74 -1.87
CA ARG A 16 -14.86 -2.02 -0.61
C ARG A 16 -14.08 -0.72 -0.78
N LYS A 17 -13.42 -0.51 -1.92
CA LYS A 17 -12.51 0.63 -2.15
C LYS A 17 -11.45 0.78 -1.07
N ILE A 18 -10.90 -0.35 -0.63
CA ILE A 18 -9.83 -0.45 0.36
C ILE A 18 -8.60 -0.99 -0.35
N GLY A 19 -7.47 -0.31 -0.21
CA GLY A 19 -6.18 -0.83 -0.61
C GLY A 19 -5.56 -1.64 0.53
N TYR A 20 -4.94 -2.77 0.21
CA TYR A 20 -4.27 -3.62 1.20
C TYR A 20 -2.84 -3.91 0.77
N MET A 21 -1.90 -3.68 1.67
CA MET A 21 -0.49 -4.04 1.50
C MET A 21 -0.13 -5.13 2.50
N PHE A 22 0.22 -6.30 1.99
CA PHE A 22 0.69 -7.44 2.76
C PHE A 22 2.15 -7.27 3.18
N GLN A 23 2.56 -7.96 4.24
CA GLN A 23 3.92 -7.99 4.75
C GLN A 23 4.96 -8.38 3.68
N ASN A 24 4.62 -9.29 2.77
CA ASN A 24 5.48 -9.72 1.66
C ASN A 24 5.27 -8.92 0.36
N TYR A 25 4.60 -7.76 0.45
CA TYR A 25 4.25 -6.87 -0.67
C TYR A 25 3.32 -7.46 -1.73
N ALA A 26 3.19 -8.77 -1.83
CA ALA A 26 2.37 -9.52 -2.79
C ALA A 26 2.45 -8.95 -4.22
N LEU A 27 3.66 -8.65 -4.71
CA LEU A 27 3.88 -8.26 -6.10
C LEU A 27 3.64 -9.46 -7.02
N PHE A 28 3.10 -9.20 -8.19
CA PHE A 28 2.87 -10.23 -9.20
C PHE A 28 4.19 -10.53 -9.93
N ASP A 29 4.79 -11.70 -9.68
CA ASP A 29 6.12 -12.08 -10.18
C ASP A 29 6.21 -12.16 -11.72
N HIS A 30 5.10 -12.46 -12.38
CA HIS A 30 4.97 -12.52 -13.83
C HIS A 30 4.73 -11.17 -14.50
N MET A 31 4.60 -10.10 -13.71
CA MET A 31 4.38 -8.73 -14.18
C MET A 31 5.62 -7.87 -13.88
N ASN A 32 6.00 -6.99 -14.80
CA ASN A 32 7.00 -5.97 -14.54
C ASN A 32 6.45 -4.87 -13.61
N VAL A 33 7.29 -3.90 -13.22
CA VAL A 33 6.92 -2.79 -12.32
C VAL A 33 5.73 -2.01 -12.87
N TYR A 34 5.78 -1.58 -14.14
CA TYR A 34 4.66 -0.86 -14.77
C TYR A 34 3.35 -1.66 -14.71
N GLN A 35 3.41 -2.95 -15.04
CA GLN A 35 2.24 -3.83 -15.04
C GLN A 35 1.68 -4.05 -13.63
N ASN A 36 2.55 -4.21 -12.62
CA ASN A 36 2.14 -4.32 -11.23
C ASN A 36 1.36 -3.07 -10.79
N ILE A 37 1.88 -1.87 -11.09
CA ILE A 37 1.24 -0.61 -10.71
C ILE A 37 -0.07 -0.41 -11.49
N ALA A 38 -0.11 -0.75 -12.77
CA ALA A 38 -1.30 -0.62 -13.62
C ALA A 38 -2.42 -1.62 -13.27
N ALA A 39 -2.12 -2.72 -12.56
CA ALA A 39 -3.07 -3.81 -12.33
C ALA A 39 -4.40 -3.37 -11.70
N PRO A 40 -4.43 -2.57 -10.61
CA PRO A 40 -5.70 -2.14 -10.02
C PRO A 40 -6.53 -1.25 -10.97
N LEU A 41 -5.90 -0.38 -11.76
CA LEU A 41 -6.61 0.47 -12.73
C LEU A 41 -7.24 -0.37 -13.85
N LYS A 42 -6.51 -1.37 -14.35
CA LYS A 42 -7.03 -2.33 -15.35
C LYS A 42 -8.19 -3.15 -14.80
N ALA A 43 -8.10 -3.62 -13.56
CA ALA A 43 -9.18 -4.38 -12.91
C ALA A 43 -10.47 -3.56 -12.74
N HIS A 44 -10.36 -2.24 -12.70
CA HIS A 44 -11.48 -1.33 -12.65
C HIS A 44 -11.88 -0.73 -14.01
N HIS A 45 -11.35 -1.29 -15.11
CA HIS A 45 -11.68 -0.91 -16.49
C HIS A 45 -11.44 0.58 -16.81
N GLU A 46 -10.44 1.19 -16.19
CA GLU A 46 -10.03 2.56 -16.52
C GLU A 46 -9.54 2.65 -17.98
N ASP A 47 -9.69 3.82 -18.59
CA ASP A 47 -9.20 4.08 -19.95
C ASP A 47 -7.69 3.91 -20.07
N LYS A 48 -7.21 3.41 -21.21
CA LYS A 48 -5.78 3.13 -21.45
C LYS A 48 -4.90 4.37 -21.31
N GLN A 49 -5.39 5.52 -21.77
CA GLN A 49 -4.64 6.76 -21.68
C GLN A 49 -4.54 7.23 -20.22
N VAL A 50 -5.65 7.15 -19.47
CA VAL A 50 -5.71 7.45 -18.03
C VAL A 50 -4.77 6.54 -17.24
N ILE A 51 -4.75 5.23 -17.56
CA ILE A 51 -3.82 4.27 -16.93
C ILE A 51 -2.37 4.72 -17.17
N LYS A 52 -2.02 5.05 -18.43
CA LYS A 52 -0.66 5.45 -18.77
C LYS A 52 -0.23 6.69 -17.99
N GLU A 53 -1.07 7.71 -17.94
CA GLU A 53 -0.78 8.98 -17.24
C GLU A 53 -0.64 8.77 -15.73
N LYS A 54 -1.61 8.11 -15.08
CA LYS A 54 -1.57 7.84 -13.64
C LYS A 54 -0.37 6.99 -13.23
N VAL A 55 -0.05 5.95 -14.02
CA VAL A 55 1.09 5.07 -13.72
C VAL A 55 2.41 5.80 -13.90
N GLN A 56 2.55 6.60 -14.96
CA GLN A 56 3.76 7.39 -15.18
C GLN A 56 3.97 8.38 -14.02
N GLN A 57 2.95 9.15 -13.67
CA GLN A 57 3.01 10.13 -12.58
C GLN A 57 3.42 9.48 -11.25
N ILE A 58 2.77 8.37 -10.87
CA ILE A 58 3.08 7.75 -9.59
C ILE A 58 4.46 7.10 -9.57
N MET A 59 4.96 6.62 -10.71
CA MET A 59 6.32 6.09 -10.81
C MET A 59 7.37 7.19 -10.59
N GLU A 60 7.16 8.37 -11.15
CA GLU A 60 7.98 9.55 -10.90
C GLU A 60 7.93 9.99 -9.44
N ASP A 61 6.72 10.06 -8.85
CA ASP A 61 6.51 10.42 -7.44
C ASP A 61 7.22 9.49 -6.46
N PHE A 62 7.35 8.21 -6.82
CA PHE A 62 8.06 7.20 -6.03
C PHE A 62 9.51 6.97 -6.46
N GLN A 63 10.01 7.72 -7.48
CA GLN A 63 11.37 7.60 -8.01
C GLN A 63 11.72 6.16 -8.43
N ILE A 64 10.84 5.55 -9.22
CA ILE A 64 10.95 4.17 -9.75
C ILE A 64 10.67 4.07 -11.26
N ASP A 65 10.70 5.19 -11.96
CA ASP A 65 10.45 5.29 -13.40
C ASP A 65 11.51 4.53 -14.23
N ASP A 66 12.76 4.54 -13.79
CA ASP A 66 13.86 3.76 -14.37
C ASP A 66 13.68 2.23 -14.22
N LEU A 67 12.80 1.81 -13.30
CA LEU A 67 12.55 0.40 -13.00
C LEU A 67 11.36 -0.19 -13.77
N GLN A 68 10.66 0.58 -14.61
CA GLN A 68 9.38 0.21 -15.22
C GLN A 68 9.36 -1.16 -15.91
N LYS A 69 10.48 -1.58 -16.50
CA LYS A 69 10.61 -2.85 -17.24
C LYS A 69 11.12 -4.00 -16.36
N ARG A 70 11.59 -3.73 -15.13
CA ARG A 70 12.10 -4.76 -14.23
C ARG A 70 10.97 -5.60 -13.64
N TYR A 71 11.30 -6.84 -13.31
CA TYR A 71 10.41 -7.76 -12.62
C TYR A 71 10.73 -7.78 -11.11
N PRO A 72 9.79 -8.21 -10.24
CA PRO A 72 9.98 -8.21 -8.78
C PRO A 72 11.28 -8.88 -8.32
N ARG A 73 11.70 -9.98 -8.97
CA ARG A 73 12.97 -10.68 -8.66
C ARG A 73 14.23 -9.86 -8.88
N GLN A 74 14.14 -8.76 -9.63
CA GLN A 74 15.26 -7.87 -9.99
C GLN A 74 15.32 -6.63 -9.10
N LEU A 75 14.42 -6.53 -8.10
CA LEU A 75 14.28 -5.37 -7.23
C LEU A 75 14.84 -5.65 -5.84
N SER A 76 15.46 -4.62 -5.23
CA SER A 76 15.79 -4.63 -3.80
C SER A 76 14.53 -4.60 -2.92
N GLY A 77 14.65 -4.88 -1.63
CA GLY A 77 13.54 -4.81 -0.67
C GLY A 77 12.84 -3.46 -0.68
N GLY A 78 13.59 -2.36 -0.60
CA GLY A 78 13.03 -1.01 -0.64
C GLY A 78 12.38 -0.67 -1.98
N GLN A 79 12.94 -1.12 -3.12
CA GLN A 79 12.31 -0.95 -4.43
C GLN A 79 11.00 -1.72 -4.53
N LYS A 80 10.94 -2.97 -4.04
CA LYS A 80 9.69 -3.74 -3.96
C LYS A 80 8.62 -3.03 -3.16
N GLN A 81 9.00 -2.46 -2.02
CA GLN A 81 8.09 -1.70 -1.17
C GLN A 81 7.55 -0.45 -1.88
N ARG A 82 8.40 0.35 -2.52
CA ARG A 82 7.97 1.53 -3.30
C ARG A 82 7.00 1.13 -4.42
N VAL A 83 7.27 0.05 -5.14
CA VAL A 83 6.36 -0.48 -6.17
C VAL A 83 5.03 -0.92 -5.57
N ALA A 84 5.03 -1.58 -4.41
CA ALA A 84 3.80 -2.01 -3.74
C ALA A 84 2.97 -0.82 -3.24
N LEU A 85 3.61 0.21 -2.68
CA LEU A 85 2.95 1.45 -2.28
C LEU A 85 2.40 2.22 -3.49
N ALA A 86 3.17 2.36 -4.57
CA ALA A 86 2.70 2.97 -5.81
C ALA A 86 1.47 2.23 -6.36
N ARG A 87 1.50 0.89 -6.42
CA ARG A 87 0.35 0.07 -6.82
C ARG A 87 -0.87 0.29 -5.92
N LEU A 88 -0.64 0.48 -4.63
CA LEU A 88 -1.70 0.72 -3.65
C LEU A 88 -2.36 2.10 -3.83
N LEU A 89 -1.56 3.14 -4.14
CA LEU A 89 -1.99 4.53 -4.17
C LEU A 89 -2.45 5.03 -5.54
N VAL A 90 -2.09 4.32 -6.63
CA VAL A 90 -2.47 4.71 -8.01
C VAL A 90 -3.98 4.69 -8.23
N TYR A 91 -4.68 3.85 -7.49
CA TYR A 91 -6.14 3.75 -7.53
C TYR A 91 -6.77 4.57 -6.41
N ASP A 92 -7.94 5.16 -6.69
CA ASP A 92 -8.67 5.96 -5.70
C ASP A 92 -9.33 5.09 -4.62
N THR A 93 -8.54 4.71 -3.62
CA THR A 93 -9.01 4.02 -2.41
C THR A 93 -9.34 5.02 -1.32
N LYS A 94 -10.39 4.75 -0.53
CA LYS A 94 -10.79 5.60 0.61
C LYS A 94 -9.94 5.34 1.86
N LEU A 95 -9.43 4.11 1.98
CA LEU A 95 -8.65 3.63 3.12
C LEU A 95 -7.56 2.71 2.62
N VAL A 96 -6.38 2.81 3.18
CA VAL A 96 -5.29 1.86 2.98
C VAL A 96 -4.99 1.12 4.28
N LEU A 97 -4.77 -0.17 4.16
CA LEU A 97 -4.36 -1.06 5.26
C LEU A 97 -2.92 -1.50 4.98
N LEU A 98 -2.03 -1.21 5.89
CA LEU A 98 -0.62 -1.59 5.82
C LEU A 98 -0.33 -2.59 6.94
N ASP A 99 -0.01 -3.82 6.57
CA ASP A 99 0.22 -4.92 7.50
C ASP A 99 1.71 -5.25 7.59
N GLU A 100 2.35 -4.82 8.66
CA GLU A 100 3.80 -4.92 8.91
C GLU A 100 4.69 -4.57 7.70
N PRO A 101 4.47 -3.43 7.04
CA PRO A 101 5.05 -3.15 5.73
C PRO A 101 6.57 -2.94 5.73
N PHE A 102 7.20 -2.84 6.91
CA PHE A 102 8.62 -2.60 7.09
C PHE A 102 9.38 -3.72 7.80
N SER A 103 8.70 -4.83 8.11
CA SER A 103 9.28 -5.92 8.92
C SER A 103 10.48 -6.61 8.26
N ALA A 104 10.58 -6.59 6.93
CA ALA A 104 11.65 -7.25 6.17
C ALA A 104 12.84 -6.32 5.82
N LEU A 105 12.89 -5.10 6.38
CA LEU A 105 13.92 -4.10 6.07
C LEU A 105 14.93 -3.93 7.21
N ASP A 106 16.15 -3.55 6.84
CA ASP A 106 17.15 -3.09 7.82
C ASP A 106 16.73 -1.75 8.44
N GLU A 107 17.27 -1.43 9.63
CA GLU A 107 16.78 -0.31 10.45
C GLU A 107 16.99 1.05 9.77
N THR A 108 18.09 1.24 9.04
CA THR A 108 18.41 2.51 8.38
C THR A 108 17.45 2.79 7.22
N LEU A 109 17.24 1.79 6.37
CA LEU A 109 16.32 1.88 5.23
C LEU A 109 14.87 1.99 5.71
N LYS A 110 14.53 1.31 6.80
CA LYS A 110 13.20 1.35 7.44
C LYS A 110 12.80 2.77 7.81
N GLU A 111 13.64 3.52 8.51
CA GLU A 111 13.35 4.88 8.95
C GLU A 111 13.12 5.84 7.76
N GLN A 112 13.95 5.73 6.74
CA GLN A 112 13.78 6.50 5.51
C GLN A 112 12.43 6.20 4.85
N LEU A 113 12.11 4.92 4.65
CA LEU A 113 10.88 4.50 3.97
C LEU A 113 9.61 4.77 4.80
N LEU A 114 9.69 4.75 6.13
CA LEU A 114 8.62 5.21 7.02
C LEU A 114 8.25 6.66 6.75
N ASN A 115 9.25 7.55 6.73
CA ASN A 115 9.04 8.98 6.47
C ASN A 115 8.51 9.23 5.06
N GLU A 116 9.07 8.55 4.05
CA GLU A 116 8.58 8.63 2.67
C GLU A 116 7.12 8.15 2.57
N THR A 117 6.79 7.02 3.20
CA THR A 117 5.43 6.46 3.19
C THR A 117 4.44 7.43 3.83
N LYS A 118 4.77 7.97 5.01
CA LYS A 118 3.93 8.95 5.71
C LYS A 118 3.67 10.17 4.83
N LYS A 119 4.73 10.72 4.22
CA LYS A 119 4.63 11.87 3.31
C LYS A 119 3.70 11.56 2.13
N LYS A 120 3.86 10.41 1.48
CA LYS A 120 3.02 9.99 0.36
C LYS A 120 1.56 9.77 0.76
N LEU A 121 1.29 9.17 1.91
CA LEU A 121 -0.08 9.02 2.40
C LEU A 121 -0.78 10.37 2.60
N ILE A 122 -0.05 11.38 3.09
CA ILE A 122 -0.57 12.75 3.26
C ILE A 122 -0.78 13.41 1.88
N GLU A 123 0.21 13.37 0.98
CA GLU A 123 0.12 13.93 -0.37
C GLU A 123 -1.07 13.36 -1.16
N TYR A 124 -1.28 12.06 -1.06
CA TYR A 124 -2.39 11.35 -1.71
C TYR A 124 -3.69 11.40 -0.90
N GLN A 125 -3.73 12.13 0.23
CA GLN A 125 -4.89 12.30 1.12
C GLN A 125 -5.53 10.97 1.55
N LYS A 126 -4.71 9.94 1.83
CA LYS A 126 -5.21 8.62 2.20
C LYS A 126 -5.35 8.46 3.71
N LYS A 127 -6.50 7.95 4.14
CA LYS A 127 -6.66 7.41 5.49
C LYS A 127 -5.91 6.08 5.57
N CYS A 128 -5.16 5.87 6.64
CA CYS A 128 -4.35 4.66 6.80
C CYS A 128 -4.67 3.97 8.13
N LEU A 129 -4.87 2.66 8.07
CA LEU A 129 -4.75 1.78 9.23
C LEU A 129 -3.43 1.02 9.10
N PHE A 130 -2.56 1.23 10.07
CA PHE A 130 -1.21 0.69 10.09
C PHE A 130 -1.06 -0.33 11.20
N VAL A 131 -0.67 -1.55 10.86
CA VAL A 131 -0.44 -2.65 11.82
C VAL A 131 1.05 -2.87 11.96
N THR A 132 1.55 -2.81 13.18
CA THR A 132 2.95 -3.08 13.53
C THR A 132 3.09 -3.48 14.99
N HIS A 133 4.17 -4.19 15.29
CA HIS A 133 4.60 -4.48 16.65
C HIS A 133 5.75 -3.56 17.13
N SER A 134 6.26 -2.67 16.27
CA SER A 134 7.36 -1.76 16.57
C SER A 134 6.88 -0.45 17.22
N PRO A 135 7.26 -0.15 18.47
CA PRO A 135 6.92 1.13 19.11
C PRO A 135 7.39 2.36 18.33
N LYS A 136 8.59 2.28 17.72
CA LYS A 136 9.17 3.37 16.92
C LYS A 136 8.34 3.66 15.67
N GLU A 137 7.89 2.62 14.97
CA GLU A 137 7.01 2.78 13.81
C GLU A 137 5.66 3.42 14.18
N ILE A 138 5.09 3.02 15.33
CA ILE A 138 3.85 3.60 15.84
C ILE A 138 4.02 5.10 16.11
N GLU A 139 5.13 5.48 16.74
CA GLU A 139 5.41 6.88 17.06
C GLU A 139 5.57 7.74 15.80
N MET A 140 6.26 7.21 14.79
CA MET A 140 6.51 7.92 13.55
C MET A 140 5.28 8.04 12.64
N MET A 141 4.43 6.99 12.59
CA MET A 141 3.32 6.89 11.62
C MET A 141 1.99 7.36 12.16
N CYS A 142 1.70 7.16 13.46
CA CYS A 142 0.33 7.18 13.95
C CYS A 142 -0.02 8.38 14.82
N GLY A 143 -1.17 9.03 14.54
CA GLY A 143 -1.80 10.01 15.44
C GLY A 143 -2.65 9.32 16.52
N ASN A 144 -3.43 8.30 16.13
CA ASN A 144 -4.27 7.50 17.03
C ASN A 144 -3.74 6.09 17.14
N LYS A 145 -3.75 5.52 18.34
CA LYS A 145 -3.23 4.18 18.63
C LYS A 145 -4.34 3.30 19.17
N LEU A 146 -4.40 2.06 18.65
CA LEU A 146 -5.27 1.02 19.16
C LEU A 146 -4.37 -0.17 19.54
N LYS A 147 -4.56 -0.71 20.75
CA LYS A 147 -3.80 -1.88 21.20
C LYS A 147 -4.71 -3.09 21.24
N ILE A 148 -4.25 -4.18 20.64
CA ILE A 148 -4.95 -5.45 20.66
C ILE A 148 -4.17 -6.43 21.54
N LYS A 149 -4.85 -7.05 22.51
CA LYS A 149 -4.30 -8.09 23.35
C LYS A 149 -5.27 -9.26 23.43
N ARG A 150 -4.77 -10.47 23.14
CA ARG A 150 -5.58 -11.70 23.13
C ARG A 150 -6.89 -11.56 22.32
N GLY A 151 -6.82 -10.90 21.14
CA GLY A 151 -7.96 -10.70 20.26
C GLY A 151 -8.97 -9.64 20.69
N ARG A 152 -8.67 -8.84 21.73
CA ARG A 152 -9.54 -7.75 22.21
C ARG A 152 -8.81 -6.42 22.19
N LEU A 153 -9.56 -5.36 21.89
CA LEU A 153 -9.06 -3.99 22.01
C LEU A 153 -8.86 -3.67 23.51
N GLU A 154 -7.64 -3.26 23.88
CA GLU A 154 -7.40 -2.61 25.18
C GLU A 154 -7.91 -1.14 25.10
N LYS A 155 -8.70 -0.77 26.11
CA LYS A 155 -9.14 0.63 26.29
C LYS A 155 -8.03 1.45 26.94
#